data_29e2a8d934cd0a2b20e69e1c0b177d38
#
_entry.id   29e2a8d934cd0a2b20e69e1c0b177d38
#
_cell.length_a   1.000
_cell.length_b   1.000
_cell.length_c   1.000
_cell.angle_alpha   90.00
_cell.angle_beta   90.00
_cell.angle_gamma   90.00
#
_symmetry.space_group_name_H-M   'P 1'
#
loop_
_entity.id
_entity.type
_entity.pdbx_description
1 polymer ?
#
loop_
_entity_poly.entity_id
_entity_poly.type
_entity_poly.pdbx_seq_one_letter_code
_entity_poly.pdbx_strand_id
1 'polypeptide(L)'
;MKKSFWISIIVAGGLILAGLACIAVGHGLGGHRILMEDSLYDGHTVDGTHHISQDFDRIRINVIAAGVELIPSEDDKCRVMTKDSEYVEYTVSVVEDTLVVRATDTRKWYERLFAPSVSGRSVKVALPREEYKSLIVETVSGQVNINVRYTFSEDVTLTSTSGNIGTAASIGGHLDMRSTSGDLYAMGFLNTVTARSTSGKITLGGKTVYGDCTAATADLETTSGEIRVKTATLERLSAQTGSGGIRMESVTVTGDTSAETTSGGISLLYATCGSLTAETGSGGIDLTDTTVTGHIQAETTSGSIRFARADAETLDLKTTSGSVKGSLRTPKIFYTDTTSGSVDVPKSTEGGHCEIETTSGSIRITIED
;
A
#
# COMPACT_ATOMS: atom_id res chain seq x y z
N MET A 1 -25.13 -37.31 -8.47
CA MET A 1 -24.40 -36.35 -9.33
C MET A 1 -25.24 -35.73 -10.46
N LYS A 2 -26.26 -36.40 -11.06
CA LYS A 2 -27.04 -35.82 -12.19
C LYS A 2 -28.01 -34.66 -11.84
N LYS A 3 -28.61 -34.62 -10.66
CA LYS A 3 -29.58 -33.56 -10.28
C LYS A 3 -28.91 -32.19 -10.01
N SER A 4 -27.77 -32.17 -9.39
CA SER A 4 -27.03 -30.92 -9.09
C SER A 4 -26.51 -30.26 -10.39
N PHE A 5 -26.06 -31.04 -11.38
CA PHE A 5 -25.60 -30.55 -12.68
C PHE A 5 -26.74 -29.86 -13.46
N TRP A 6 -27.93 -30.43 -13.49
CA TRP A 6 -29.10 -29.83 -14.16
C TRP A 6 -29.58 -28.55 -13.45
N ILE A 7 -29.52 -28.50 -12.12
CA ILE A 7 -29.84 -27.28 -11.37
C ILE A 7 -28.88 -26.14 -11.72
N SER A 8 -27.57 -26.43 -11.82
CA SER A 8 -26.57 -25.42 -12.20
C SER A 8 -26.80 -24.90 -13.63
N ILE A 9 -27.17 -25.76 -14.59
CA ILE A 9 -27.51 -25.34 -15.95
C ILE A 9 -28.76 -24.45 -15.99
N ILE A 10 -29.79 -24.78 -15.22
CA ILE A 10 -31.03 -23.99 -15.16
C ILE A 10 -30.75 -22.63 -14.55
N VAL A 11 -29.95 -22.56 -13.46
CA VAL A 11 -29.57 -21.30 -12.81
C VAL A 11 -28.70 -20.45 -13.78
N ALA A 12 -27.73 -21.05 -14.45
CA ALA A 12 -26.90 -20.34 -15.45
C ALA A 12 -27.74 -19.82 -16.62
N GLY A 13 -28.65 -20.63 -17.14
CA GLY A 13 -29.61 -20.23 -18.19
C GLY A 13 -30.54 -19.09 -17.74
N GLY A 14 -31.03 -19.13 -16.50
CA GLY A 14 -31.82 -18.05 -15.90
C GLY A 14 -31.05 -16.74 -15.77
N LEU A 15 -29.78 -16.81 -15.37
CA LEU A 15 -28.91 -15.63 -15.28
C LEU A 15 -28.60 -15.03 -16.67
N ILE A 16 -28.39 -15.87 -17.69
CA ILE A 16 -28.18 -15.41 -19.06
C ILE A 16 -29.43 -14.74 -19.61
N LEU A 17 -30.62 -15.31 -19.40
CA LEU A 17 -31.88 -14.70 -19.81
C LEU A 17 -32.17 -13.39 -19.09
N ALA A 18 -31.89 -13.31 -17.78
CA ALA A 18 -31.98 -12.06 -17.02
C ALA A 18 -31.01 -11.00 -17.54
N GLY A 19 -29.77 -11.38 -17.85
CA GLY A 19 -28.77 -10.51 -18.46
C GLY A 19 -29.21 -9.99 -19.84
N LEU A 20 -29.74 -10.85 -20.70
CA LEU A 20 -30.29 -10.46 -22.02
C LEU A 20 -31.51 -9.54 -21.89
N ALA A 21 -32.39 -9.79 -20.92
CA ALA A 21 -33.52 -8.91 -20.63
C ALA A 21 -33.07 -7.53 -20.16
N CYS A 22 -32.06 -7.46 -19.30
CA CYS A 22 -31.45 -6.19 -18.89
C CYS A 22 -30.83 -5.43 -20.06
N ILE A 23 -30.14 -6.13 -20.99
CA ILE A 23 -29.60 -5.54 -22.22
C ILE A 23 -30.74 -5.02 -23.12
N ALA A 24 -31.81 -5.79 -23.31
CA ALA A 24 -32.96 -5.39 -24.13
C ALA A 24 -33.68 -4.17 -23.54
N VAL A 25 -33.88 -4.13 -22.22
CA VAL A 25 -34.46 -2.98 -21.51
C VAL A 25 -33.50 -1.78 -21.62
N GLY A 26 -32.18 -1.97 -21.45
CA GLY A 26 -31.18 -0.93 -21.63
C GLY A 26 -31.22 -0.35 -23.06
N HIS A 27 -31.34 -1.18 -24.08
CA HIS A 27 -31.53 -0.75 -25.49
C HIS A 27 -32.84 0.01 -25.68
N GLY A 28 -33.94 -0.47 -25.11
CA GLY A 28 -35.25 0.17 -25.20
C GLY A 28 -35.31 1.54 -24.49
N LEU A 29 -34.51 1.76 -23.45
CA LEU A 29 -34.38 3.02 -22.73
C LEU A 29 -33.37 4.00 -23.35
N GLY A 30 -32.86 3.73 -24.57
CA GLY A 30 -31.91 4.60 -25.25
C GLY A 30 -30.44 4.29 -24.99
N GLY A 31 -30.13 3.19 -24.30
CA GLY A 31 -28.75 2.77 -24.02
C GLY A 31 -27.90 2.54 -25.28
N HIS A 32 -28.53 2.17 -26.40
CA HIS A 32 -27.84 2.09 -27.70
C HIS A 32 -27.32 3.45 -28.19
N ARG A 33 -28.04 4.52 -27.91
CA ARG A 33 -27.63 5.89 -28.26
C ARG A 33 -26.43 6.31 -27.44
N ILE A 34 -26.43 5.99 -26.14
CA ILE A 34 -25.31 6.26 -25.22
C ILE A 34 -24.05 5.51 -25.66
N LEU A 35 -24.16 4.23 -26.07
CA LEU A 35 -23.00 3.42 -26.50
C LEU A 35 -22.46 3.78 -27.89
N MET A 36 -23.28 4.34 -28.78
CA MET A 36 -22.86 4.71 -30.14
C MET A 36 -22.47 6.18 -30.27
N GLU A 37 -23.08 7.08 -29.49
CA GLU A 37 -22.70 8.49 -29.46
C GLU A 37 -21.35 8.74 -28.78
N ASP A 38 -20.91 7.85 -27.91
CA ASP A 38 -19.65 7.98 -27.15
C ASP A 38 -18.38 7.79 -27.97
N SER A 39 -18.45 7.23 -29.19
CA SER A 39 -17.32 7.28 -30.14
C SER A 39 -17.13 8.65 -30.81
N LEU A 40 -18.07 9.56 -30.60
CA LEU A 40 -18.05 10.96 -31.05
C LEU A 40 -18.10 11.96 -29.87
N TYR A 41 -18.17 11.47 -28.62
CA TYR A 41 -18.20 12.30 -27.42
C TYR A 41 -16.77 12.68 -27.01
N ASP A 42 -16.20 13.58 -27.76
CA ASP A 42 -15.27 14.58 -27.22
C ASP A 42 -16.11 15.50 -26.32
N GLY A 43 -16.47 14.97 -25.13
CA GLY A 43 -17.35 15.68 -24.20
C GLY A 43 -16.72 17.03 -23.94
N HIS A 44 -17.45 18.10 -24.25
CA HIS A 44 -17.02 19.46 -23.99
C HIS A 44 -16.67 19.57 -22.50
N THR A 45 -15.38 19.39 -22.19
CA THR A 45 -14.84 19.71 -20.87
C THR A 45 -14.63 21.20 -20.82
N VAL A 46 -15.29 21.86 -19.90
CA VAL A 46 -15.08 23.29 -19.63
C VAL A 46 -14.04 23.36 -18.51
N ASP A 47 -12.94 24.02 -18.79
CA ASP A 47 -11.93 24.29 -17.77
C ASP A 47 -12.50 25.35 -16.80
N GLY A 48 -12.83 24.90 -15.59
CA GLY A 48 -13.26 25.76 -14.49
C GLY A 48 -12.05 26.23 -13.67
N THR A 49 -12.02 27.52 -13.36
CA THR A 49 -11.02 28.06 -12.41
C THR A 49 -11.75 28.83 -11.31
N HIS A 50 -11.63 28.34 -10.09
CA HIS A 50 -12.21 28.97 -8.91
C HIS A 50 -11.11 29.71 -8.14
N HIS A 51 -11.28 31.01 -7.97
CA HIS A 51 -10.37 31.85 -7.20
C HIS A 51 -10.85 31.92 -5.75
N ILE A 52 -9.96 31.59 -4.83
CA ILE A 52 -10.24 31.61 -3.39
C ILE A 52 -9.47 32.74 -2.74
N SER A 53 -10.21 33.67 -2.15
CA SER A 53 -9.65 34.83 -1.43
C SER A 53 -9.74 34.72 0.09
N GLN A 54 -10.43 33.70 0.59
CA GLN A 54 -10.58 33.43 2.02
C GLN A 54 -9.39 32.60 2.50
N ASP A 55 -8.93 32.86 3.72
CA ASP A 55 -7.91 32.04 4.38
C ASP A 55 -8.49 30.72 4.83
N PHE A 56 -7.67 29.68 4.78
CA PHE A 56 -8.00 28.34 5.26
C PHE A 56 -6.73 27.60 5.70
N ASP A 57 -6.85 26.72 6.66
CA ASP A 57 -5.76 25.89 7.17
C ASP A 57 -5.98 24.39 6.88
N ARG A 58 -7.20 24.00 6.50
CA ARG A 58 -7.59 22.62 6.22
C ARG A 58 -8.11 22.48 4.79
N ILE A 59 -7.93 21.29 4.23
CA ILE A 59 -8.32 21.00 2.85
C ILE A 59 -9.12 19.72 2.83
N ARG A 60 -10.31 19.76 2.21
CA ARG A 60 -11.13 18.59 1.96
C ARG A 60 -11.53 18.51 0.49
N ILE A 61 -11.14 17.43 -0.18
CA ILE A 61 -11.41 17.19 -1.60
C ILE A 61 -12.18 15.87 -1.72
N ASN A 62 -13.41 15.93 -2.23
CA ASN A 62 -14.24 14.76 -2.49
C ASN A 62 -14.62 14.77 -3.98
N VAL A 63 -14.03 13.86 -4.75
CA VAL A 63 -14.22 13.76 -6.19
C VAL A 63 -14.54 12.33 -6.62
N ILE A 64 -15.19 12.16 -7.79
CA ILE A 64 -15.68 10.84 -8.19
C ILE A 64 -14.65 10.11 -9.06
N ALA A 65 -14.25 10.71 -10.17
CA ALA A 65 -13.38 10.07 -11.17
C ALA A 65 -12.31 11.04 -11.68
N ALA A 66 -11.78 11.85 -10.78
CA ALA A 66 -10.76 12.85 -11.10
C ALA A 66 -9.47 12.58 -10.32
N GLY A 67 -8.34 12.75 -10.98
CA GLY A 67 -7.06 12.84 -10.30
C GLY A 67 -6.98 14.10 -9.46
N VAL A 68 -6.31 14.04 -8.31
CA VAL A 68 -6.10 15.19 -7.42
C VAL A 68 -4.62 15.47 -7.32
N GLU A 69 -4.26 16.71 -7.62
CA GLU A 69 -2.88 17.19 -7.56
C GLU A 69 -2.82 18.51 -6.79
N LEU A 70 -1.98 18.56 -5.75
CA LEU A 70 -1.66 19.80 -5.07
C LEU A 70 -0.40 20.38 -5.70
N ILE A 71 -0.49 21.61 -6.19
CA ILE A 71 0.62 22.33 -6.84
C ILE A 71 0.89 23.68 -6.15
N PRO A 72 2.13 24.17 -6.15
CA PRO A 72 2.41 25.52 -5.64
C PRO A 72 1.74 26.58 -6.51
N SER A 73 1.24 27.62 -5.86
CA SER A 73 0.75 28.81 -6.58
C SER A 73 1.91 29.68 -7.04
N GLU A 74 1.77 30.27 -8.23
CA GLU A 74 2.77 31.17 -8.81
C GLU A 74 2.62 32.63 -8.33
N ASP A 75 1.44 33.01 -7.83
CA ASP A 75 1.06 34.38 -7.49
C ASP A 75 0.49 34.54 -6.07
N ASP A 76 0.82 33.63 -5.17
CA ASP A 76 0.38 33.60 -3.77
C ASP A 76 -1.17 33.58 -3.60
N LYS A 77 -1.91 33.16 -4.62
CA LYS A 77 -3.37 33.03 -4.57
C LYS A 77 -3.80 31.58 -4.69
N CYS A 78 -4.79 31.20 -3.90
CA CYS A 78 -5.36 29.87 -4.05
C CYS A 78 -6.27 29.79 -5.27
N ARG A 79 -6.04 28.79 -6.11
CA ARG A 79 -6.87 28.47 -7.27
C ARG A 79 -7.17 26.99 -7.33
N VAL A 80 -8.43 26.66 -7.56
CA VAL A 80 -8.85 25.28 -7.82
C VAL A 80 -9.23 25.22 -9.31
N MET A 81 -8.46 24.45 -10.05
CA MET A 81 -8.67 24.21 -11.48
C MET A 81 -9.38 22.87 -11.63
N THR A 82 -10.56 22.89 -12.22
CA THR A 82 -11.40 21.73 -12.46
C THR A 82 -11.60 21.52 -13.95
N LYS A 83 -11.87 20.28 -14.34
CA LYS A 83 -12.41 19.99 -15.66
C LYS A 83 -13.86 19.58 -15.51
N ASP A 84 -14.75 20.56 -15.68
CA ASP A 84 -16.20 20.37 -15.60
C ASP A 84 -16.69 19.64 -16.87
N SER A 85 -17.77 18.92 -16.74
CA SER A 85 -18.46 18.29 -17.86
C SER A 85 -19.95 18.37 -17.66
N GLU A 86 -20.71 18.09 -18.70
CA GLU A 86 -22.18 18.06 -18.64
C GLU A 86 -22.76 17.24 -17.47
N TYR A 87 -21.98 16.26 -16.97
CA TYR A 87 -22.44 15.31 -15.96
C TYR A 87 -21.76 15.45 -14.59
N VAL A 88 -20.77 16.31 -14.46
CA VAL A 88 -20.08 16.52 -13.18
C VAL A 88 -19.90 17.99 -12.93
N GLU A 89 -20.49 18.46 -11.86
CA GLU A 89 -20.43 19.82 -11.36
C GLU A 89 -19.49 19.88 -10.14
N TYR A 90 -18.60 20.86 -10.12
CA TYR A 90 -17.72 21.10 -8.98
C TYR A 90 -18.21 22.28 -8.15
N THR A 91 -18.32 22.06 -6.85
CA THR A 91 -18.55 23.11 -5.86
C THR A 91 -17.27 23.36 -5.09
N VAL A 92 -16.81 24.60 -5.09
CA VAL A 92 -15.61 25.03 -4.37
C VAL A 92 -15.99 26.15 -3.42
N SER A 93 -15.72 25.96 -2.12
CA SER A 93 -16.05 26.94 -1.08
C SER A 93 -15.09 26.80 0.09
N VAL A 94 -14.96 27.85 0.88
CA VAL A 94 -14.32 27.80 2.18
C VAL A 94 -15.42 27.83 3.24
N VAL A 95 -15.43 26.81 4.10
CA VAL A 95 -16.36 26.67 5.20
C VAL A 95 -15.55 26.69 6.49
N GLU A 96 -15.76 27.70 7.31
CA GLU A 96 -14.92 28.00 8.46
C GLU A 96 -13.47 28.21 8.04
N ASP A 97 -12.56 27.32 8.37
CA ASP A 97 -11.13 27.32 8.02
C ASP A 97 -10.77 26.19 7.03
N THR A 98 -11.75 25.60 6.35
CA THR A 98 -11.56 24.43 5.48
C THR A 98 -11.92 24.77 4.03
N LEU A 99 -10.96 24.61 3.11
CA LEU A 99 -11.24 24.59 1.66
C LEU A 99 -11.94 23.28 1.32
N VAL A 100 -13.17 23.37 0.83
CA VAL A 100 -13.98 22.23 0.43
C VAL A 100 -14.14 22.22 -1.10
N VAL A 101 -13.68 21.15 -1.73
CA VAL A 101 -13.88 20.87 -3.16
C VAL A 101 -14.72 19.60 -3.27
N ARG A 102 -15.90 19.71 -3.87
CA ARG A 102 -16.81 18.59 -4.04
C ARG A 102 -17.24 18.44 -5.48
N ALA A 103 -17.11 17.24 -6.04
CA ALA A 103 -17.70 16.87 -7.32
C ALA A 103 -19.06 16.19 -7.11
N THR A 104 -20.05 16.60 -7.87
CA THR A 104 -21.39 15.99 -7.86
C THR A 104 -21.70 15.44 -9.25
N ASP A 105 -22.04 14.16 -9.34
CA ASP A 105 -22.51 13.54 -10.58
C ASP A 105 -24.01 13.79 -10.74
N THR A 106 -24.37 14.59 -11.74
CA THR A 106 -25.75 15.01 -12.03
C THR A 106 -26.55 13.96 -12.81
N ARG A 107 -25.91 12.87 -13.26
CA ARG A 107 -26.56 11.80 -14.02
C ARG A 107 -27.58 11.05 -13.19
N LYS A 108 -28.65 10.61 -13.83
CA LYS A 108 -29.64 9.72 -13.23
C LYS A 108 -29.02 8.34 -12.96
N TRP A 109 -29.54 7.61 -11.97
CA TRP A 109 -28.96 6.34 -11.53
C TRP A 109 -28.82 5.30 -12.65
N TYR A 110 -29.73 5.24 -13.61
CA TYR A 110 -29.70 4.32 -14.75
C TYR A 110 -28.67 4.73 -15.83
N GLU A 111 -28.40 6.02 -15.99
CA GLU A 111 -27.36 6.52 -16.89
C GLU A 111 -25.98 6.13 -16.40
N ARG A 112 -25.79 6.06 -15.08
CA ARG A 112 -24.53 5.61 -14.45
C ARG A 112 -24.21 4.14 -14.71
N LEU A 113 -25.22 3.28 -14.92
CA LEU A 113 -25.03 1.84 -15.18
C LEU A 113 -24.47 1.55 -16.57
N PHE A 114 -24.72 2.42 -17.55
CA PHE A 114 -24.38 2.20 -18.95
C PHE A 114 -23.38 3.22 -19.51
N ALA A 115 -23.02 4.23 -18.72
CA ALA A 115 -22.05 5.22 -19.16
C ALA A 115 -20.61 4.71 -18.99
N PRO A 116 -19.75 4.87 -19.99
CA PRO A 116 -18.33 4.59 -19.83
C PRO A 116 -17.74 5.44 -18.73
N SER A 117 -16.72 4.91 -18.06
CA SER A 117 -15.98 5.66 -17.05
C SER A 117 -15.28 6.84 -17.74
N VAL A 118 -15.63 8.04 -17.36
CA VAL A 118 -15.02 9.24 -17.92
C VAL A 118 -13.62 9.38 -17.33
N SER A 119 -12.63 8.96 -18.09
CA SER A 119 -11.22 9.09 -17.75
C SER A 119 -10.66 10.47 -18.16
N GLY A 120 -9.56 10.89 -17.53
CA GLY A 120 -8.82 12.10 -17.92
C GLY A 120 -9.20 13.38 -17.19
N ARG A 121 -10.03 13.32 -16.16
CA ARG A 121 -10.35 14.48 -15.32
C ARG A 121 -9.27 14.67 -14.25
N SER A 122 -8.93 15.93 -13.98
CA SER A 122 -8.02 16.29 -12.90
C SER A 122 -8.52 17.52 -12.17
N VAL A 123 -8.39 17.51 -10.86
CA VAL A 123 -8.54 18.65 -9.98
C VAL A 123 -7.14 19.07 -9.55
N LYS A 124 -6.72 20.26 -9.93
CA LYS A 124 -5.46 20.83 -9.48
C LYS A 124 -5.75 21.96 -8.51
N VAL A 125 -5.17 21.87 -7.33
CA VAL A 125 -5.30 22.89 -6.30
C VAL A 125 -3.96 23.62 -6.18
N ALA A 126 -3.91 24.84 -6.68
CA ALA A 126 -2.75 25.72 -6.52
C ALA A 126 -2.81 26.38 -5.15
N LEU A 127 -1.87 26.04 -4.29
CA LEU A 127 -1.83 26.45 -2.89
C LEU A 127 -0.78 27.55 -2.67
N PRO A 128 -1.15 28.67 -2.00
CA PRO A 128 -0.23 29.79 -1.77
C PRO A 128 0.78 29.56 -0.65
N ARG A 129 0.54 28.58 0.21
CA ARG A 129 1.41 28.23 1.35
C ARG A 129 1.90 26.80 1.24
N GLU A 130 2.99 26.49 1.90
CA GLU A 130 3.54 25.14 2.01
C GLU A 130 3.05 24.40 3.27
N GLU A 131 2.50 25.13 4.25
CA GLU A 131 2.07 24.58 5.54
C GLU A 131 0.55 24.68 5.72
N TYR A 132 -0.06 23.56 6.07
CA TYR A 132 -1.48 23.39 6.35
C TYR A 132 -1.67 22.49 7.58
N LYS A 133 -2.86 22.53 8.18
CA LYS A 133 -3.19 21.65 9.33
C LYS A 133 -3.49 20.23 8.88
N SER A 134 -4.50 20.05 8.03
CA SER A 134 -4.94 18.72 7.64
C SER A 134 -5.37 18.65 6.19
N LEU A 135 -5.39 17.42 5.66
CA LEU A 135 -5.84 17.13 4.31
C LEU A 135 -6.70 15.87 4.29
N ILE A 136 -7.86 15.95 3.67
CA ILE A 136 -8.72 14.80 3.38
C ILE A 136 -8.96 14.77 1.87
N VAL A 137 -8.58 13.67 1.21
CA VAL A 137 -8.86 13.44 -0.21
C VAL A 137 -9.59 12.11 -0.36
N GLU A 138 -10.77 12.17 -0.95
CA GLU A 138 -11.58 11.00 -1.29
C GLU A 138 -11.87 10.99 -2.79
N THR A 139 -11.49 9.90 -3.46
CA THR A 139 -11.79 9.69 -4.89
C THR A 139 -12.21 8.25 -5.15
N VAL A 140 -12.94 7.99 -6.23
CA VAL A 140 -13.28 6.61 -6.61
C VAL A 140 -12.23 6.03 -7.55
N SER A 141 -11.79 6.75 -8.58
CA SER A 141 -10.87 6.22 -9.58
C SER A 141 -9.72 7.15 -9.97
N GLY A 142 -9.62 8.29 -9.34
CA GLY A 142 -8.57 9.28 -9.63
C GLY A 142 -7.25 8.95 -8.92
N GLN A 143 -6.16 9.28 -9.57
CA GLN A 143 -4.85 9.28 -8.91
C GLN A 143 -4.72 10.48 -7.96
N VAL A 144 -4.21 10.23 -6.75
CA VAL A 144 -3.90 11.30 -5.79
C VAL A 144 -2.39 11.47 -5.72
N ASN A 145 -1.91 12.70 -5.94
CA ASN A 145 -0.48 13.01 -5.89
C ASN A 145 -0.22 14.29 -5.07
N ILE A 146 0.53 14.13 -3.98
CA ILE A 146 0.87 15.24 -3.06
C ILE A 146 2.37 15.43 -3.04
N ASN A 147 2.79 16.62 -3.44
CA ASN A 147 4.20 16.96 -3.59
C ASN A 147 4.93 17.05 -2.23
N VAL A 148 6.24 16.86 -2.27
CA VAL A 148 7.19 16.97 -1.15
C VAL A 148 7.23 18.35 -0.46
N ARG A 149 6.78 19.40 -1.13
CA ARG A 149 6.81 20.78 -0.61
C ARG A 149 5.83 21.01 0.55
N TYR A 150 4.80 20.18 0.68
CA TYR A 150 3.75 20.42 1.66
C TYR A 150 4.06 19.79 3.00
N THR A 151 3.69 20.52 4.04
CA THR A 151 3.74 20.06 5.43
C THR A 151 2.33 20.14 6.02
N PHE A 152 1.89 19.04 6.65
CA PHE A 152 0.64 18.98 7.39
C PHE A 152 0.94 18.70 8.84
N SER A 153 0.52 19.62 9.73
CA SER A 153 0.78 19.49 11.18
C SER A 153 -0.14 18.51 11.89
N GLU A 154 -1.33 18.26 11.34
CA GLU A 154 -2.34 17.30 11.82
C GLU A 154 -2.46 16.12 10.83
N ASP A 155 -3.59 15.41 10.89
CA ASP A 155 -3.82 14.18 10.14
C ASP A 155 -4.04 14.42 8.65
N VAL A 156 -3.60 13.44 7.86
CA VAL A 156 -3.84 13.35 6.41
C VAL A 156 -4.54 12.04 6.09
N THR A 157 -5.70 12.11 5.45
CA THR A 157 -6.46 10.95 5.00
C THR A 157 -6.60 10.95 3.48
N LEU A 158 -6.13 9.90 2.83
CA LEU A 158 -6.14 9.74 1.38
C LEU A 158 -6.84 8.43 1.01
N THR A 159 -7.98 8.51 0.36
CA THR A 159 -8.79 7.32 0.01
C THR A 159 -9.10 7.28 -1.48
N SER A 160 -8.89 6.13 -2.09
CA SER A 160 -9.31 5.84 -3.47
C SER A 160 -9.87 4.42 -3.58
N THR A 161 -10.78 4.16 -4.50
CA THR A 161 -11.18 2.77 -4.79
C THR A 161 -10.21 2.12 -5.78
N SER A 162 -9.85 2.81 -6.87
CA SER A 162 -9.05 2.22 -7.95
C SER A 162 -7.82 3.06 -8.33
N GLY A 163 -7.72 4.28 -7.86
CA GLY A 163 -6.59 5.16 -8.19
C GLY A 163 -5.38 4.94 -7.31
N ASN A 164 -4.22 5.16 -7.86
CA ASN A 164 -2.98 5.18 -7.08
C ASN A 164 -2.93 6.41 -6.17
N ILE A 165 -2.37 6.24 -4.99
CA ILE A 165 -2.19 7.31 -4.02
C ILE A 165 -0.70 7.47 -3.73
N GLY A 166 -0.17 8.65 -3.98
CA GLY A 166 1.21 9.00 -3.69
C GLY A 166 1.34 10.25 -2.85
N THR A 167 2.16 10.22 -1.82
CA THR A 167 2.53 11.41 -1.06
C THR A 167 4.02 11.43 -0.75
N ALA A 168 4.60 12.61 -0.87
CA ALA A 168 5.96 12.91 -0.42
C ALA A 168 5.97 14.07 0.60
N ALA A 169 4.82 14.47 1.11
CA ALA A 169 4.67 15.54 2.08
C ALA A 169 5.20 15.16 3.45
N SER A 170 5.54 16.17 4.25
CA SER A 170 5.81 15.99 5.68
C SER A 170 4.50 16.01 6.46
N ILE A 171 4.29 15.02 7.35
CA ILE A 171 3.04 14.85 8.08
C ILE A 171 3.35 14.65 9.57
N GLY A 172 2.98 15.64 10.38
CA GLY A 172 3.21 15.61 11.84
C GLY A 172 2.19 14.76 12.60
N GLY A 173 0.98 14.59 12.05
CA GLY A 173 -0.07 13.72 12.59
C GLY A 173 -0.04 12.32 12.00
N HIS A 174 -1.23 11.73 11.83
CA HIS A 174 -1.42 10.39 11.24
C HIS A 174 -1.65 10.49 9.73
N LEU A 175 -0.89 9.72 8.96
CA LEU A 175 -1.16 9.46 7.55
C LEU A 175 -1.98 8.18 7.38
N ASP A 176 -3.23 8.29 6.97
CA ASP A 176 -4.11 7.16 6.64
C ASP A 176 -4.34 7.08 5.13
N MET A 177 -3.82 6.02 4.50
CA MET A 177 -3.93 5.77 3.06
C MET A 177 -4.72 4.49 2.80
N ARG A 178 -5.79 4.58 2.00
CA ARG A 178 -6.64 3.42 1.69
C ARG A 178 -6.95 3.32 0.21
N SER A 179 -6.75 2.14 -0.37
CA SER A 179 -7.20 1.81 -1.72
C SER A 179 -7.75 0.40 -1.79
N THR A 180 -8.66 0.12 -2.76
CA THR A 180 -9.03 -1.26 -3.06
C THR A 180 -8.08 -1.88 -4.07
N SER A 181 -7.76 -1.17 -5.16
CA SER A 181 -6.93 -1.73 -6.25
C SER A 181 -5.73 -0.88 -6.63
N GLY A 182 -5.65 0.35 -6.16
CA GLY A 182 -4.55 1.25 -6.47
C GLY A 182 -3.32 1.00 -5.59
N ASP A 183 -2.16 1.32 -6.15
CA ASP A 183 -0.91 1.31 -5.41
C ASP A 183 -0.82 2.50 -4.45
N LEU A 184 -0.23 2.26 -3.29
CA LEU A 184 0.01 3.26 -2.26
C LEU A 184 1.51 3.53 -2.15
N TYR A 185 1.87 4.79 -2.15
CA TYR A 185 3.25 5.23 -2.05
C TYR A 185 3.39 6.39 -1.06
N ALA A 186 4.18 6.21 -0.01
CA ALA A 186 4.45 7.24 1.00
C ALA A 186 5.95 7.43 1.20
N MET A 187 6.39 8.68 1.21
CA MET A 187 7.73 9.08 1.61
C MET A 187 7.70 10.45 2.29
N GLY A 188 8.79 10.84 2.92
CA GLY A 188 8.94 12.14 3.60
C GLY A 188 9.18 11.98 5.09
N PHE A 189 8.94 13.06 5.82
CA PHE A 189 9.02 13.05 7.28
C PHE A 189 7.61 12.77 7.83
N LEU A 190 7.41 11.55 8.32
CA LEU A 190 6.12 11.05 8.75
C LEU A 190 6.17 10.73 10.25
N ASN A 191 5.06 10.89 10.94
CA ASN A 191 4.94 10.44 12.32
C ASN A 191 4.33 9.02 12.35
N THR A 192 3.02 8.90 12.18
CA THR A 192 2.35 7.60 12.13
C THR A 192 1.80 7.35 10.74
N VAL A 193 2.02 6.15 10.19
CA VAL A 193 1.55 5.75 8.87
C VAL A 193 0.68 4.51 8.98
N THR A 194 -0.52 4.56 8.41
CA THR A 194 -1.35 3.39 8.13
C THR A 194 -1.64 3.35 6.64
N ALA A 195 -1.25 2.28 5.97
CA ALA A 195 -1.51 2.10 4.55
C ALA A 195 -2.19 0.75 4.29
N ARG A 196 -3.41 0.77 3.75
CA ARG A 196 -4.20 -0.43 3.49
C ARG A 196 -4.66 -0.51 2.04
N SER A 197 -4.40 -1.66 1.41
CA SER A 197 -4.90 -1.98 0.07
C SER A 197 -5.46 -3.39 0.02
N THR A 198 -6.40 -3.66 -0.89
CA THR A 198 -6.80 -5.06 -1.14
C THR A 198 -5.88 -5.73 -2.15
N SER A 199 -5.61 -5.08 -3.28
CA SER A 199 -4.81 -5.68 -4.35
C SER A 199 -3.60 -4.85 -4.77
N GLY A 200 -3.52 -3.61 -4.35
CA GLY A 200 -2.43 -2.71 -4.71
C GLY A 200 -1.15 -2.98 -3.91
N LYS A 201 -0.06 -2.60 -4.52
CA LYS A 201 1.25 -2.58 -3.86
C LYS A 201 1.34 -1.43 -2.87
N ILE A 202 2.00 -1.66 -1.74
CA ILE A 202 2.32 -0.62 -0.76
C ILE A 202 3.83 -0.38 -0.78
N THR A 203 4.23 0.86 -0.94
CA THR A 203 5.64 1.25 -0.87
C THR A 203 5.80 2.37 0.16
N LEU A 204 6.62 2.14 1.16
CA LEU A 204 7.03 3.14 2.15
C LEU A 204 8.51 3.43 1.96
N GLY A 205 8.85 4.71 1.91
CA GLY A 205 10.22 5.15 1.91
C GLY A 205 10.80 5.47 0.53
N GLY A 206 12.04 5.87 0.52
CA GLY A 206 12.79 6.41 -0.61
C GLY A 206 13.49 7.70 -0.22
N LYS A 207 14.21 8.27 -1.17
CA LYS A 207 14.91 9.55 -0.98
C LYS A 207 14.08 10.69 -1.51
N THR A 208 13.91 11.73 -0.70
CA THR A 208 13.41 13.03 -1.13
C THR A 208 14.57 14.01 -1.31
N VAL A 209 14.28 15.18 -1.83
CA VAL A 209 15.26 16.29 -1.89
C VAL A 209 15.65 16.79 -0.50
N TYR A 210 14.88 16.47 0.53
CA TYR A 210 15.12 16.87 1.91
C TYR A 210 15.72 15.76 2.80
N GLY A 211 15.89 14.54 2.27
CA GLY A 211 16.49 13.43 2.98
C GLY A 211 15.76 12.10 2.77
N ASP A 212 16.16 11.12 3.57
CA ASP A 212 15.56 9.79 3.57
C ASP A 212 14.20 9.81 4.30
N CYS A 213 13.34 8.84 4.00
CA CYS A 213 12.04 8.71 4.67
C CYS A 213 12.22 8.37 6.15
N THR A 214 11.46 9.05 6.99
CA THR A 214 11.37 8.72 8.42
C THR A 214 9.93 8.55 8.87
N ALA A 215 9.69 7.63 9.79
CA ALA A 215 8.39 7.49 10.46
C ALA A 215 8.59 6.97 11.88
N ALA A 216 7.79 7.42 12.86
CA ALA A 216 7.79 6.80 14.16
C ALA A 216 7.19 5.39 14.07
N THR A 217 5.98 5.26 13.53
CA THR A 217 5.34 3.96 13.34
C THR A 217 4.76 3.80 11.94
N ALA A 218 4.84 2.57 11.40
CA ALA A 218 4.21 2.22 10.14
C ALA A 218 3.45 0.88 10.26
N ASP A 219 2.17 0.89 9.86
CA ASP A 219 1.29 -0.27 9.76
C ASP A 219 0.85 -0.42 8.29
N LEU A 220 1.38 -1.43 7.61
CA LEU A 220 1.22 -1.66 6.18
C LEU A 220 0.50 -2.98 5.94
N GLU A 221 -0.68 -2.94 5.34
CA GLU A 221 -1.52 -4.11 5.15
C GLU A 221 -2.07 -4.21 3.72
N THR A 222 -1.90 -5.36 3.09
CA THR A 222 -2.54 -5.66 1.81
C THR A 222 -2.99 -7.10 1.73
N THR A 223 -4.07 -7.39 0.99
CA THR A 223 -4.49 -8.79 0.84
C THR A 223 -3.65 -9.52 -0.20
N SER A 224 -3.36 -8.90 -1.33
CA SER A 224 -2.66 -9.58 -2.45
C SER A 224 -1.45 -8.83 -3.00
N GLY A 225 -1.25 -7.60 -2.60
CA GLY A 225 -0.15 -6.76 -3.09
C GLY A 225 1.20 -7.07 -2.43
N GLU A 226 2.26 -6.65 -3.08
CA GLU A 226 3.61 -6.62 -2.46
C GLU A 226 3.72 -5.45 -1.48
N ILE A 227 4.35 -5.65 -0.33
CA ILE A 227 4.78 -4.57 0.57
C ILE A 227 6.27 -4.35 0.39
N ARG A 228 6.66 -3.11 0.12
CA ARG A 228 8.05 -2.72 -0.01
C ARG A 228 8.39 -1.55 0.89
N VAL A 229 9.38 -1.73 1.75
CA VAL A 229 9.97 -0.65 2.55
C VAL A 229 11.41 -0.45 2.09
N LYS A 230 11.78 0.77 1.76
CA LYS A 230 13.13 1.04 1.24
C LYS A 230 13.67 2.39 1.70
N THR A 231 14.95 2.42 2.04
CA THR A 231 15.64 3.65 2.45
C THR A 231 14.79 4.45 3.45
N ALA A 232 14.57 3.86 4.61
CA ALA A 232 13.70 4.42 5.63
C ALA A 232 14.24 4.17 7.04
N THR A 233 13.98 5.10 7.95
CA THR A 233 14.27 4.98 9.38
C THR A 233 12.97 5.06 10.16
N LEU A 234 12.68 4.05 10.98
CA LEU A 234 11.47 3.92 11.77
C LEU A 234 11.78 3.54 13.22
N GLU A 235 10.83 3.81 14.12
CA GLU A 235 10.86 3.25 15.47
C GLU A 235 10.20 1.87 15.51
N ARG A 236 9.08 1.68 14.79
CA ARG A 236 8.36 0.40 14.70
C ARG A 236 7.76 0.18 13.31
N LEU A 237 7.79 -1.07 12.84
CA LEU A 237 7.23 -1.48 11.56
C LEU A 237 6.40 -2.75 11.69
N SER A 238 5.16 -2.70 11.18
CA SER A 238 4.31 -3.86 10.94
C SER A 238 3.97 -3.94 9.46
N ALA A 239 4.21 -5.08 8.82
CA ALA A 239 3.92 -5.33 7.42
C ALA A 239 3.21 -6.67 7.25
N GLN A 240 1.97 -6.65 6.75
CA GLN A 240 1.14 -7.85 6.60
C GLN A 240 0.58 -7.97 5.20
N THR A 241 0.69 -9.16 4.60
CA THR A 241 0.05 -9.45 3.31
C THR A 241 -0.47 -10.88 3.24
N GLY A 242 -1.57 -11.11 2.52
CA GLY A 242 -2.08 -12.46 2.32
C GLY A 242 -1.25 -13.25 1.32
N SER A 243 -1.03 -12.72 0.12
CA SER A 243 -0.37 -13.46 -0.98
C SER A 243 0.87 -12.77 -1.53
N GLY A 244 1.08 -11.51 -1.23
CA GLY A 244 2.24 -10.76 -1.70
C GLY A 244 3.51 -11.07 -0.92
N GLY A 245 4.65 -10.69 -1.49
CA GLY A 245 5.93 -10.70 -0.76
C GLY A 245 6.12 -9.43 0.07
N ILE A 246 6.95 -9.53 1.10
CA ILE A 246 7.41 -8.39 1.89
C ILE A 246 8.90 -8.19 1.64
N ARG A 247 9.28 -7.00 1.22
CA ARG A 247 10.67 -6.66 0.95
C ARG A 247 11.08 -5.41 1.68
N MET A 248 12.16 -5.51 2.44
CA MET A 248 12.80 -4.39 3.13
C MET A 248 14.22 -4.22 2.60
N GLU A 249 14.59 -3.00 2.19
CA GLU A 249 15.90 -2.70 1.61
C GLU A 249 16.46 -1.39 2.18
N SER A 250 17.63 -1.46 2.79
CA SER A 250 18.29 -0.32 3.43
C SER A 250 17.38 0.36 4.47
N VAL A 251 16.81 -0.45 5.38
CA VAL A 251 15.86 0.01 6.39
C VAL A 251 16.47 -0.10 7.78
N THR A 252 16.28 0.94 8.58
CA THR A 252 16.61 0.95 10.00
C THR A 252 15.35 1.05 10.83
N VAL A 253 15.08 0.06 11.69
CA VAL A 253 14.00 0.09 12.67
C VAL A 253 14.60 -0.03 14.06
N THR A 254 14.49 1.01 14.88
CA THR A 254 15.15 1.01 16.20
C THR A 254 14.46 0.08 17.21
N GLY A 255 13.19 -0.22 17.04
CA GLY A 255 12.38 -1.13 17.86
C GLY A 255 11.97 -2.37 17.09
N ASP A 256 10.70 -2.74 17.24
CA ASP A 256 10.15 -3.99 16.74
C ASP A 256 9.81 -3.93 15.25
N THR A 257 10.15 -5.00 14.53
CA THR A 257 9.79 -5.24 13.14
C THR A 257 8.98 -6.53 13.05
N SER A 258 7.74 -6.46 12.53
CA SER A 258 6.91 -7.62 12.19
C SER A 258 6.69 -7.68 10.68
N ALA A 259 6.91 -8.83 10.08
CA ALA A 259 6.67 -9.12 8.68
C ALA A 259 5.92 -10.45 8.53
N GLU A 260 4.67 -10.39 8.10
CA GLU A 260 3.80 -11.55 8.05
C GLU A 260 3.17 -11.73 6.67
N THR A 261 3.24 -12.95 6.12
CA THR A 261 2.55 -13.27 4.86
C THR A 261 2.07 -14.71 4.86
N THR A 262 0.94 -14.99 4.20
CA THR A 262 0.47 -16.37 4.10
C THR A 262 1.22 -17.15 3.00
N SER A 263 1.45 -16.54 1.85
CA SER A 263 2.01 -17.26 0.69
C SER A 263 3.24 -16.63 0.05
N GLY A 264 3.55 -15.40 0.39
CA GLY A 264 4.68 -14.67 -0.16
C GLY A 264 6.00 -14.97 0.56
N GLY A 265 7.11 -14.58 -0.05
CA GLY A 265 8.42 -14.57 0.62
C GLY A 265 8.65 -13.27 1.40
N ILE A 266 9.50 -13.36 2.42
CA ILE A 266 9.96 -12.21 3.21
C ILE A 266 11.45 -12.03 2.92
N SER A 267 11.87 -10.85 2.53
CA SER A 267 13.26 -10.55 2.21
C SER A 267 13.71 -9.24 2.86
N LEU A 268 14.75 -9.33 3.68
CA LEU A 268 15.43 -8.19 4.27
C LEU A 268 16.84 -8.09 3.67
N LEU A 269 17.20 -6.92 3.18
CA LEU A 269 18.49 -6.62 2.58
C LEU A 269 19.05 -5.32 3.16
N TYR A 270 20.23 -5.37 3.76
CA TYR A 270 20.85 -4.23 4.43
C TYR A 270 19.95 -3.61 5.49
N ALA A 271 19.30 -4.45 6.31
CA ALA A 271 18.39 -4.02 7.33
C ALA A 271 19.03 -4.04 8.73
N THR A 272 18.65 -3.07 9.56
CA THR A 272 18.97 -3.05 10.99
C THR A 272 17.68 -2.95 11.78
N CYS A 273 17.47 -3.85 12.75
CA CYS A 273 16.25 -3.89 13.56
C CYS A 273 16.60 -4.01 15.06
N GLY A 274 15.72 -3.53 15.93
CA GLY A 274 15.76 -3.83 17.37
C GLY A 274 15.40 -5.30 17.62
N SER A 275 14.22 -5.72 17.17
CA SER A 275 13.80 -7.11 17.09
C SER A 275 13.15 -7.40 15.74
N LEU A 276 13.11 -8.68 15.32
CA LEU A 276 12.51 -9.11 14.06
C LEU A 276 11.64 -10.34 14.28
N THR A 277 10.37 -10.24 13.91
CA THR A 277 9.46 -11.38 13.71
C THR A 277 9.14 -11.48 12.21
N ALA A 278 9.45 -12.62 11.60
CA ALA A 278 9.21 -12.90 10.19
C ALA A 278 8.47 -14.22 10.03
N GLU A 279 7.22 -14.17 9.59
CA GLU A 279 6.35 -15.34 9.51
C GLU A 279 5.75 -15.51 8.12
N THR A 280 5.84 -16.71 7.55
CA THR A 280 5.18 -17.03 6.28
C THR A 280 4.68 -18.47 6.26
N GLY A 281 3.53 -18.71 5.61
CA GLY A 281 3.01 -20.06 5.44
C GLY A 281 3.79 -20.86 4.39
N SER A 282 4.01 -20.30 3.21
CA SER A 282 4.59 -21.05 2.09
C SER A 282 5.85 -20.43 1.47
N GLY A 283 6.15 -19.21 1.79
CA GLY A 283 7.32 -18.48 1.24
C GLY A 283 8.62 -18.79 1.95
N GLY A 284 9.73 -18.40 1.34
CA GLY A 284 11.04 -18.37 2.01
C GLY A 284 11.23 -17.10 2.80
N ILE A 285 12.13 -17.16 3.79
CA ILE A 285 12.61 -16.00 4.54
C ILE A 285 14.09 -15.83 4.22
N ASP A 286 14.44 -14.71 3.63
CA ASP A 286 15.82 -14.40 3.22
C ASP A 286 16.31 -13.14 3.96
N LEU A 287 17.37 -13.30 4.77
CA LEU A 287 17.99 -12.22 5.55
C LEU A 287 19.41 -12.02 5.06
N THR A 288 19.66 -10.95 4.32
CA THR A 288 20.98 -10.64 3.76
C THR A 288 21.50 -9.35 4.38
N ASP A 289 22.74 -9.37 4.89
CA ASP A 289 23.36 -8.21 5.56
C ASP A 289 22.43 -7.56 6.59
N THR A 290 21.72 -8.41 7.35
CA THR A 290 20.70 -7.99 8.32
C THR A 290 21.26 -8.11 9.73
N THR A 291 21.17 -7.02 10.49
CA THR A 291 21.61 -6.97 11.89
C THR A 291 20.42 -6.68 12.80
N VAL A 292 20.18 -7.56 13.77
CA VAL A 292 19.14 -7.38 14.79
C VAL A 292 19.84 -7.30 16.14
N THR A 293 19.60 -6.22 16.90
CA THR A 293 20.29 -6.04 18.18
C THR A 293 19.76 -6.97 19.27
N GLY A 294 18.51 -7.40 19.18
CA GLY A 294 17.86 -8.32 20.09
C GLY A 294 17.58 -9.69 19.46
N HIS A 295 16.32 -10.02 19.30
CA HIS A 295 15.85 -11.35 18.91
C HIS A 295 15.38 -11.41 17.45
N ILE A 296 15.75 -12.48 16.73
CA ILE A 296 15.12 -12.90 15.47
C ILE A 296 14.22 -14.11 15.73
N GLN A 297 12.94 -13.97 15.43
CA GLN A 297 12.01 -15.09 15.25
C GLN A 297 11.69 -15.22 13.76
N ALA A 298 12.01 -16.34 13.14
CA ALA A 298 11.70 -16.60 11.75
C ALA A 298 11.01 -17.95 11.58
N GLU A 299 9.78 -17.94 11.09
CA GLU A 299 8.94 -19.14 10.98
C GLU A 299 8.33 -19.28 9.59
N THR A 300 8.41 -20.51 9.04
CA THR A 300 7.73 -20.86 7.79
C THR A 300 7.27 -22.30 7.81
N THR A 301 6.14 -22.60 7.18
CA THR A 301 5.69 -24.01 7.10
C THR A 301 6.37 -24.76 5.96
N SER A 302 6.43 -24.19 4.76
CA SER A 302 6.92 -24.90 3.58
C SER A 302 8.15 -24.25 2.92
N GLY A 303 8.56 -23.10 3.36
CA GLY A 303 9.70 -22.38 2.82
C GLY A 303 11.03 -22.72 3.49
N SER A 304 12.09 -22.25 2.91
CA SER A 304 13.43 -22.28 3.55
C SER A 304 13.75 -20.95 4.20
N ILE A 305 14.52 -21.00 5.29
CA ILE A 305 15.07 -19.81 5.94
C ILE A 305 16.54 -19.71 5.54
N ARG A 306 16.93 -18.59 4.97
CA ARG A 306 18.29 -18.34 4.48
C ARG A 306 18.88 -17.08 5.11
N PHE A 307 20.16 -17.16 5.39
CA PHE A 307 20.95 -16.05 5.91
C PHE A 307 22.19 -15.84 5.04
N ALA A 308 22.54 -14.58 4.84
CA ALA A 308 23.84 -14.22 4.31
C ALA A 308 24.36 -13.04 5.16
N ARG A 309 25.35 -13.32 6.01
CA ARG A 309 25.91 -12.34 6.95
C ARG A 309 24.84 -11.65 7.82
N ALA A 310 23.91 -12.43 8.35
CA ALA A 310 22.95 -11.94 9.33
C ALA A 310 23.48 -12.10 10.76
N ASP A 311 22.93 -11.35 11.70
CA ASP A 311 23.26 -11.51 13.12
C ASP A 311 22.14 -11.00 14.05
N ALA A 312 22.07 -11.61 15.23
CA ALA A 312 21.19 -11.19 16.32
C ALA A 312 21.77 -11.63 17.68
N GLU A 313 21.31 -11.07 18.78
CA GLU A 313 21.64 -11.61 20.11
C GLU A 313 21.14 -13.04 20.24
N THR A 314 19.89 -13.30 19.90
CA THR A 314 19.28 -14.63 19.91
C THR A 314 18.47 -14.89 18.63
N LEU A 315 18.39 -16.17 18.22
CA LEU A 315 17.65 -16.60 17.05
C LEU A 315 16.74 -17.79 17.37
N ASP A 316 15.48 -17.75 16.95
CA ASP A 316 14.50 -18.84 16.94
C ASP A 316 14.02 -19.06 15.52
N LEU A 317 14.37 -20.20 14.93
CA LEU A 317 14.21 -20.46 13.50
C LEU A 317 13.45 -21.75 13.29
N LYS A 318 12.23 -21.67 12.76
CA LYS A 318 11.34 -22.83 12.60
C LYS A 318 10.86 -23.01 11.17
N THR A 319 10.99 -24.23 10.67
CA THR A 319 10.35 -24.60 9.40
C THR A 319 9.88 -26.04 9.46
N THR A 320 8.74 -26.37 8.82
CA THR A 320 8.29 -27.76 8.77
C THR A 320 8.95 -28.52 7.62
N SER A 321 8.95 -27.98 6.41
CA SER A 321 9.42 -28.70 5.21
C SER A 321 10.62 -28.06 4.52
N GLY A 322 11.14 -27.00 5.05
CA GLY A 322 12.26 -26.25 4.46
C GLY A 322 13.60 -26.55 5.11
N SER A 323 14.65 -26.08 4.50
CA SER A 323 15.99 -26.08 5.08
C SER A 323 16.31 -24.75 5.73
N VAL A 324 17.09 -24.77 6.79
CA VAL A 324 17.69 -23.57 7.40
C VAL A 324 19.17 -23.53 7.04
N LYS A 325 19.59 -22.49 6.28
CA LYS A 325 20.94 -22.42 5.74
C LYS A 325 21.46 -21.00 5.74
N GLY A 326 22.75 -20.85 6.01
CA GLY A 326 23.39 -19.55 5.81
C GLY A 326 24.59 -19.28 6.67
N SER A 327 24.97 -18.00 6.70
CA SER A 327 26.11 -17.52 7.50
C SER A 327 25.66 -16.46 8.51
N LEU A 328 26.22 -16.56 9.71
CA LEU A 328 26.09 -15.59 10.78
C LEU A 328 27.45 -14.88 10.98
N ARG A 329 27.42 -13.63 11.44
CA ARG A 329 28.65 -12.86 11.69
C ARG A 329 29.34 -13.22 13.00
N THR A 330 28.58 -13.68 13.99
CA THR A 330 29.12 -14.01 15.33
C THR A 330 28.80 -15.45 15.72
N PRO A 331 29.68 -16.10 16.51
CA PRO A 331 29.41 -17.42 17.08
C PRO A 331 28.12 -17.46 17.89
N LYS A 332 27.44 -18.61 17.87
CA LYS A 332 26.22 -18.88 18.66
C LYS A 332 26.29 -20.25 19.31
N ILE A 333 25.57 -20.43 20.41
CA ILE A 333 25.31 -21.75 21.01
C ILE A 333 24.08 -22.32 20.30
N PHE A 334 24.30 -23.37 19.49
CA PHE A 334 23.27 -23.96 18.65
C PHE A 334 22.50 -25.07 19.37
N TYR A 335 21.17 -24.96 19.34
CA TYR A 335 20.23 -26.02 19.69
C TYR A 335 19.48 -26.40 18.42
N THR A 336 19.67 -27.62 17.93
CA THR A 336 19.14 -28.03 16.63
C THR A 336 18.34 -29.29 16.72
N ASP A 337 17.15 -29.30 16.13
CA ASP A 337 16.30 -30.48 16.01
C ASP A 337 15.83 -30.67 14.56
N THR A 338 15.97 -31.92 14.07
CA THR A 338 15.41 -32.31 12.77
C THR A 338 14.99 -33.77 12.78
N THR A 339 13.77 -34.04 12.31
CA THR A 339 13.30 -35.42 12.19
C THR A 339 13.92 -36.14 11.00
N SER A 340 14.11 -35.43 9.86
CA SER A 340 14.64 -36.01 8.63
C SER A 340 15.50 -34.99 7.90
N GLY A 341 16.76 -34.99 8.19
CA GLY A 341 17.74 -34.07 7.56
C GLY A 341 19.13 -34.22 8.17
N SER A 342 20.09 -33.52 7.56
CA SER A 342 21.45 -33.41 8.11
C SER A 342 21.60 -32.11 8.89
N VAL A 343 22.41 -32.17 9.96
CA VAL A 343 22.77 -31.01 10.77
C VAL A 343 24.28 -30.78 10.60
N ASP A 344 24.61 -29.57 10.19
CA ASP A 344 25.98 -29.11 9.99
C ASP A 344 26.09 -27.66 10.52
N VAL A 345 26.48 -27.53 11.77
CA VAL A 345 26.59 -26.23 12.48
C VAL A 345 27.95 -26.16 13.21
N PRO A 346 28.50 -24.97 13.38
CA PRO A 346 29.73 -24.79 14.13
C PRO A 346 29.58 -25.25 15.58
N LYS A 347 30.63 -25.84 16.12
CA LYS A 347 30.70 -26.17 17.54
C LYS A 347 31.21 -24.94 18.28
N SER A 348 30.31 -24.23 18.94
CA SER A 348 30.65 -23.08 19.77
C SER A 348 30.06 -23.23 21.16
N THR A 349 30.80 -22.78 22.16
CA THR A 349 30.35 -22.68 23.56
C THR A 349 30.16 -21.23 24.00
N GLU A 350 30.32 -20.30 23.08
CA GLU A 350 30.25 -18.86 23.30
C GLU A 350 29.24 -18.23 22.34
N GLY A 351 28.68 -17.08 22.72
CA GLY A 351 27.71 -16.34 21.95
C GLY A 351 26.27 -16.52 22.44
N GLY A 352 25.35 -15.88 21.75
CA GLY A 352 23.92 -15.97 22.05
C GLY A 352 23.31 -17.32 21.63
N HIS A 353 22.07 -17.56 22.03
CA HIS A 353 21.34 -18.80 21.71
C HIS A 353 20.82 -18.76 20.27
N CYS A 354 20.95 -19.89 19.57
CA CYS A 354 20.35 -20.10 18.26
C CYS A 354 19.60 -21.43 18.25
N GLU A 355 18.29 -21.37 18.36
CA GLU A 355 17.39 -22.54 18.28
C GLU A 355 16.92 -22.73 16.83
N ILE A 356 17.06 -23.95 16.31
CA ILE A 356 16.68 -24.26 14.92
C ILE A 356 15.91 -25.57 14.87
N GLU A 357 14.67 -25.50 14.45
CA GLU A 357 13.77 -26.64 14.33
C GLU A 357 13.33 -26.85 12.88
N THR A 358 13.43 -28.09 12.38
CA THR A 358 12.82 -28.47 11.10
C THR A 358 12.35 -29.92 11.15
N THR A 359 11.22 -30.24 10.51
CA THR A 359 10.76 -31.64 10.43
C THR A 359 11.47 -32.38 9.28
N SER A 360 11.57 -31.77 8.09
CA SER A 360 12.07 -32.42 6.86
C SER A 360 13.11 -31.60 6.13
N GLY A 361 13.98 -30.90 6.80
CA GLY A 361 15.00 -30.08 6.17
C GLY A 361 16.38 -30.26 6.73
N SER A 362 17.39 -29.89 5.96
CA SER A 362 18.76 -29.83 6.44
C SER A 362 19.08 -28.50 7.10
N ILE A 363 19.82 -28.54 8.18
CA ILE A 363 20.34 -27.37 8.89
C ILE A 363 21.82 -27.23 8.54
N ARG A 364 22.20 -26.10 7.92
CA ARG A 364 23.61 -25.79 7.63
C ARG A 364 23.90 -24.34 7.91
N ILE A 365 24.70 -24.08 8.94
CA ILE A 365 25.12 -22.74 9.34
C ILE A 365 26.64 -22.65 9.31
N THR A 366 27.13 -21.54 8.84
CA THR A 366 28.54 -21.14 8.92
C THR A 366 28.69 -19.82 9.67
N ILE A 367 29.90 -19.54 10.15
CA ILE A 367 30.24 -18.21 10.68
C ILE A 367 31.17 -17.55 9.65
N GLU A 368 30.82 -16.34 9.25
CA GLU A 368 31.59 -15.51 8.31
C GLU A 368 31.81 -14.14 8.94
N ASP A 369 33.08 -13.68 8.88
CA ASP A 369 33.50 -12.35 9.34
C ASP A 369 33.03 -11.23 8.39
#